data_6c331ba963a345ca7027496850899e7d
#
_entry.id   6c331ba963a345ca7027496850899e7d
#
_cell.length_a   1.000
_cell.length_b   1.000
_cell.length_c   1.000
_cell.angle_alpha   90.00
_cell.angle_beta   90.00
_cell.angle_gamma   90.00
#
_symmetry.space_group_name_H-M   'P 1'
#
loop_
_entity.id
_entity.type
_entity.pdbx_description
1 polymer ?
#
loop_
_entity_poly.entity_id
_entity_poly.type
_entity_poly.pdbx_seq_one_letter_code
_entity_poly.pdbx_strand_id
1 'polypeptide(L)'
;GGLLKKQIAIRTGMDWDDNRPGFLEIDLVGHCGQSEAGAFFYTLTATDVCTGWTDNFILRNKSKEAVVEAMTLLESLLPYPILGIDSDNGSEFLNYHLMSYFVNRKHPVEYTRSRPYQKNDNAHIEGKNWTHIRQYLGYERFDDPAMVRILNEMYSNDWSLFFNFFIP
;
A
#
# COMPACT_ATOMS: atom_id res chain seq x y z
N GLY A 1 -3.20 18.87 -9.45
CA GLY A 1 -2.41 17.63 -9.59
C GLY A 1 -0.98 17.84 -10.14
N GLY A 2 -0.76 18.75 -11.11
CA GLY A 2 0.56 18.91 -11.75
C GLY A 2 1.66 19.50 -10.87
N LEU A 3 1.32 20.35 -9.91
CA LEU A 3 2.29 20.96 -8.99
C LEU A 3 2.82 19.93 -7.97
N LEU A 4 1.96 19.06 -7.47
CA LEU A 4 2.32 18.03 -6.50
C LEU A 4 3.24 16.96 -7.12
N LYS A 5 2.97 16.55 -8.35
CA LYS A 5 3.83 15.63 -9.11
C LYS A 5 5.26 16.15 -9.30
N LYS A 6 5.45 17.47 -9.27
CA LYS A 6 6.79 18.08 -9.33
C LYS A 6 7.50 18.10 -7.97
N GLN A 7 6.78 17.97 -6.87
CA GLN A 7 7.33 17.99 -5.52
C GLN A 7 7.69 16.57 -5.01
N ILE A 8 7.00 15.55 -5.51
CA ILE A 8 7.28 14.15 -5.15
C ILE A 8 8.26 13.60 -6.16
N ALA A 9 9.44 13.22 -5.70
CA ALA A 9 10.51 12.67 -6.53
C ALA A 9 10.07 11.36 -7.22
N ILE A 10 10.56 11.15 -8.43
CA ILE A 10 10.45 9.85 -9.09
C ILE A 10 11.56 8.97 -8.54
N ARG A 11 11.21 7.79 -8.02
CA ARG A 11 12.19 6.79 -7.63
C ARG A 11 12.78 6.14 -8.89
N THR A 12 14.09 6.05 -8.94
CA THR A 12 14.81 5.17 -9.85
C THR A 12 15.36 3.99 -9.06
N GLY A 13 15.43 2.80 -9.65
CA GLY A 13 15.74 1.56 -8.94
C GLY A 13 17.08 1.50 -8.19
N MET A 14 17.86 2.59 -8.15
CA MET A 14 19.15 2.70 -7.43
C MET A 14 19.09 3.68 -6.25
N ASP A 15 17.93 4.28 -5.96
CA ASP A 15 17.84 5.38 -5.00
C ASP A 15 17.60 4.90 -3.56
N TRP A 16 17.17 3.66 -3.36
CA TRP A 16 16.91 3.09 -2.03
C TRP A 16 17.97 2.08 -1.61
N ASP A 17 18.21 2.02 -0.29
CA ASP A 17 19.05 0.99 0.30
C ASP A 17 18.23 -0.30 0.49
N ASP A 18 18.22 -1.15 -0.54
CA ASP A 18 17.50 -2.43 -0.55
C ASP A 18 18.02 -3.43 0.50
N ASN A 19 19.12 -3.13 1.19
CA ASN A 19 19.66 -3.97 2.25
C ASN A 19 19.14 -3.61 3.64
N ARG A 20 18.24 -2.62 3.74
CA ARG A 20 17.74 -2.10 5.00
C ARG A 20 16.20 -2.12 5.03
N PRO A 21 15.56 -2.76 6.05
CA PRO A 21 14.11 -2.70 6.21
C PRO A 21 13.59 -1.28 6.44
N GLY A 22 12.37 -1.01 5.97
CA GLY A 22 11.67 0.26 6.17
C GLY A 22 11.34 1.01 4.89
N PHE A 23 11.74 0.53 3.73
CA PHE A 23 11.35 1.09 2.42
C PHE A 23 10.21 0.26 1.83
N LEU A 24 9.03 0.87 1.72
CA LEU A 24 7.80 0.19 1.35
C LEU A 24 7.31 0.61 -0.04
N GLU A 25 6.98 -0.35 -0.88
CA GLU A 25 6.09 -0.15 -2.02
C GLU A 25 4.64 -0.30 -1.54
N ILE A 26 3.75 0.63 -1.92
CA ILE A 26 2.33 0.60 -1.56
C ILE A 26 1.43 0.68 -2.80
N ASP A 27 0.32 -0.06 -2.75
CA ASP A 27 -0.67 -0.07 -3.84
C ASP A 27 -2.08 -0.39 -3.32
N LEU A 28 -3.11 -0.13 -4.13
CA LEU A 28 -4.51 -0.44 -3.84
C LEU A 28 -5.09 -1.46 -4.82
N VAL A 29 -5.63 -2.53 -4.27
CA VAL A 29 -6.39 -3.53 -5.02
C VAL A 29 -7.88 -3.28 -4.86
N GLY A 30 -8.57 -2.88 -5.93
CA GLY A 30 -10.02 -2.64 -5.91
C GLY A 30 -10.82 -3.96 -5.98
N HIS A 31 -11.83 -4.11 -5.12
CA HIS A 31 -12.74 -5.24 -5.10
C HIS A 31 -14.07 -4.85 -5.78
N CYS A 32 -14.00 -4.55 -7.07
CA CYS A 32 -15.15 -4.05 -7.86
C CYS A 32 -16.00 -5.15 -8.48
N GLY A 33 -15.55 -6.40 -8.47
CA GLY A 33 -16.21 -7.47 -9.24
C GLY A 33 -16.11 -7.20 -10.75
N GLN A 34 -17.21 -7.44 -11.45
CA GLN A 34 -17.30 -7.24 -12.90
C GLN A 34 -17.59 -5.80 -13.32
N SER A 35 -17.78 -4.88 -12.36
CA SER A 35 -18.14 -3.49 -12.66
C SER A 35 -17.53 -2.51 -11.65
N GLU A 36 -16.91 -1.47 -12.16
CA GLU A 36 -16.40 -0.35 -11.35
C GLU A 36 -17.50 0.66 -10.94
N ALA A 37 -18.75 0.43 -11.35
CA ALA A 37 -19.85 1.30 -10.97
C ALA A 37 -20.24 1.12 -9.50
N GLY A 38 -20.57 2.22 -8.82
CA GLY A 38 -20.99 2.24 -7.42
C GLY A 38 -19.83 2.12 -6.42
N ALA A 39 -20.18 1.95 -5.14
CA ALA A 39 -19.21 1.81 -4.07
C ALA A 39 -18.68 0.39 -3.96
N PHE A 40 -17.40 0.23 -3.75
CA PHE A 40 -16.73 -1.03 -3.43
C PHE A 40 -15.47 -0.76 -2.61
N PHE A 41 -14.94 -1.78 -1.99
CA PHE A 41 -13.80 -1.69 -1.09
C PHE A 41 -12.47 -1.88 -1.83
N TYR A 42 -11.42 -1.46 -1.15
CA TYR A 42 -10.04 -1.60 -1.62
C TYR A 42 -9.19 -2.27 -0.56
N THR A 43 -8.22 -3.06 -0.95
CA THR A 43 -7.16 -3.50 -0.06
C THR A 43 -5.91 -2.67 -0.32
N LEU A 44 -5.42 -1.97 0.69
CA LEU A 44 -4.07 -1.42 0.70
C LEU A 44 -3.10 -2.58 0.94
N THR A 45 -2.13 -2.73 0.06
CA THR A 45 -0.99 -3.62 0.23
C THR A 45 0.26 -2.77 0.42
N ALA A 46 1.08 -3.12 1.40
CA ALA A 46 2.38 -2.50 1.64
C ALA A 46 3.44 -3.59 1.76
N THR A 47 4.47 -3.52 0.93
CA THR A 47 5.55 -4.51 0.87
C THR A 47 6.89 -3.85 1.11
N ASP A 48 7.64 -4.32 2.11
CA ASP A 48 9.01 -3.91 2.35
C ASP A 48 9.95 -4.51 1.31
N VAL A 49 10.71 -3.65 0.64
CA VAL A 49 11.57 -4.05 -0.49
C VAL A 49 12.71 -4.95 -0.04
N CYS A 50 13.26 -4.71 1.16
CA CYS A 50 14.38 -5.47 1.69
C CYS A 50 13.99 -6.89 2.11
N THR A 51 12.89 -6.99 2.89
CA THR A 51 12.50 -8.24 3.56
C THR A 51 11.43 -9.03 2.82
N GLY A 52 10.67 -8.36 1.93
CA GLY A 52 9.44 -8.89 1.36
C GLY A 52 8.26 -8.92 2.35
N TRP A 53 8.44 -8.40 3.59
CA TRP A 53 7.35 -8.29 4.57
C TRP A 53 6.18 -7.53 3.97
N THR A 54 5.00 -8.13 4.04
CA THR A 54 3.80 -7.58 3.40
C THR A 54 2.65 -7.57 4.39
N ASP A 55 2.03 -6.39 4.54
CA ASP A 55 0.80 -6.21 5.29
C ASP A 55 -0.32 -5.67 4.41
N ASN A 56 -1.56 -5.98 4.79
CA ASN A 56 -2.75 -5.66 4.04
C ASN A 56 -3.81 -5.02 4.94
N PHE A 57 -4.56 -4.04 4.40
CA PHE A 57 -5.69 -3.40 5.07
C PHE A 57 -6.83 -3.18 4.10
N ILE A 58 -8.06 -3.51 4.49
CA ILE A 58 -9.25 -3.18 3.73
C ILE A 58 -9.74 -1.77 4.06
N LEU A 59 -10.04 -1.01 3.00
CA LEU A 59 -10.58 0.35 3.05
C LEU A 59 -11.96 0.39 2.40
N ARG A 60 -12.87 1.15 2.95
CA ARG A 60 -14.22 1.33 2.38
C ARG A 60 -14.21 2.11 1.07
N ASN A 61 -13.20 2.92 0.85
CA ASN A 61 -12.99 3.70 -0.37
C ASN A 61 -11.52 4.09 -0.48
N LYS A 62 -11.13 4.68 -1.61
CA LYS A 62 -9.77 5.18 -1.85
C LYS A 62 -9.59 6.68 -1.57
N SER A 63 -10.33 7.22 -0.60
CA SER A 63 -10.10 8.60 -0.19
C SER A 63 -8.75 8.77 0.47
N LYS A 64 -8.19 9.98 0.38
CA LYS A 64 -6.91 10.32 1.01
C LYS A 64 -6.93 10.12 2.53
N GLU A 65 -8.08 10.36 3.17
CA GLU A 65 -8.28 10.16 4.60
C GLU A 65 -8.23 8.66 4.96
N ALA A 66 -8.89 7.81 4.17
CA ALA A 66 -8.88 6.36 4.37
C ALA A 66 -7.48 5.77 4.17
N VAL A 67 -6.72 6.27 3.19
CA VAL A 67 -5.33 5.84 2.97
C VAL A 67 -4.43 6.26 4.15
N VAL A 68 -4.55 7.50 4.65
CA VAL A 68 -3.78 7.95 5.83
C VAL A 68 -4.11 7.13 7.08
N GLU A 69 -5.40 6.81 7.30
CA GLU A 69 -5.81 5.95 8.40
C GLU A 69 -5.19 4.55 8.30
N ALA A 70 -5.25 3.93 7.13
CA ALA A 70 -4.63 2.63 6.89
C ALA A 70 -3.10 2.66 7.07
N MET A 71 -2.43 3.70 6.61
CA MET A 71 -0.98 3.87 6.81
C MET A 71 -0.62 4.08 8.28
N THR A 72 -1.47 4.75 9.05
CA THR A 72 -1.26 4.90 10.50
C THR A 72 -1.35 3.55 11.23
N LEU A 73 -2.34 2.72 10.86
CA LEU A 73 -2.48 1.38 11.40
C LEU A 73 -1.30 0.48 10.99
N LEU A 74 -0.94 0.50 9.71
CA LEU A 74 0.22 -0.22 9.19
C LEU A 74 1.49 0.10 9.99
N GLU A 75 1.79 1.39 10.17
CA GLU A 75 2.97 1.83 10.91
C GLU A 75 3.00 1.33 12.35
N SER A 76 1.83 1.16 12.98
CA SER A 76 1.73 0.61 14.35
C SER A 76 2.00 -0.89 14.46
N LEU A 77 1.85 -1.63 13.36
CA LEU A 77 2.02 -3.08 13.28
C LEU A 77 3.39 -3.52 12.74
N LEU A 78 4.04 -2.65 11.97
CA LEU A 78 5.37 -2.96 11.42
C LEU A 78 6.42 -3.14 12.53
N PRO A 79 7.26 -4.16 12.45
CA PRO A 79 8.31 -4.42 13.44
C PRO A 79 9.51 -3.46 13.34
N TYR A 80 9.49 -2.53 12.38
CA TYR A 80 10.55 -1.56 12.10
C TYR A 80 9.95 -0.21 11.65
N PRO A 81 10.69 0.91 11.77
CA PRO A 81 10.19 2.21 11.33
C PRO A 81 10.13 2.31 9.81
N ILE A 82 9.14 3.04 9.31
CA ILE A 82 9.07 3.42 7.90
C ILE A 82 10.13 4.49 7.60
N LEU A 83 10.96 4.25 6.61
CA LEU A 83 12.03 5.12 6.14
C LEU A 83 11.70 5.76 4.79
N GLY A 84 11.06 5.01 3.91
CA GLY A 84 10.63 5.47 2.59
C GLY A 84 9.34 4.82 2.15
N ILE A 85 8.56 5.53 1.32
CA ILE A 85 7.33 5.05 0.69
C ILE A 85 7.43 5.35 -0.79
N ASP A 86 7.17 4.35 -1.61
CA ASP A 86 6.96 4.48 -3.05
C ASP A 86 5.55 4.03 -3.43
N SER A 87 4.89 4.79 -4.27
CA SER A 87 3.56 4.47 -4.77
C SER A 87 3.45 4.69 -6.26
N ASP A 88 2.37 4.24 -6.84
CA ASP A 88 2.02 4.62 -8.20
C ASP A 88 1.63 6.11 -8.30
N ASN A 89 1.23 6.55 -9.51
CA ASN A 89 0.85 7.92 -9.76
C ASN A 89 -0.64 8.21 -9.48
N GLY A 90 -1.31 7.37 -8.72
CA GLY A 90 -2.71 7.54 -8.34
C GLY A 90 -2.96 8.77 -7.47
N SER A 91 -4.12 9.41 -7.62
CA SER A 91 -4.47 10.60 -6.85
C SER A 91 -4.72 10.31 -5.37
N GLU A 92 -5.04 9.07 -5.03
CA GLU A 92 -5.17 8.54 -3.68
C GLU A 92 -3.87 8.58 -2.90
N PHE A 93 -2.73 8.41 -3.59
CA PHE A 93 -1.39 8.51 -3.04
C PHE A 93 -0.76 9.88 -3.27
N LEU A 94 -0.85 10.42 -4.48
CA LEU A 94 -0.27 11.71 -4.81
C LEU A 94 -1.16 12.88 -4.34
N ASN A 95 -1.23 13.08 -3.03
CA ASN A 95 -1.99 14.15 -2.42
C ASN A 95 -1.25 14.80 -1.24
N TYR A 96 -1.64 16.05 -0.91
CA TYR A 96 -0.99 16.81 0.16
C TYR A 96 -1.17 16.22 1.56
N HIS A 97 -2.24 15.47 1.81
CA HIS A 97 -2.48 14.86 3.11
C HIS A 97 -1.48 13.76 3.40
N LEU A 98 -1.29 12.84 2.44
CA LEU A 98 -0.36 11.74 2.58
C LEU A 98 1.09 12.25 2.59
N MET A 99 1.42 13.21 1.70
CA MET A 99 2.73 13.85 1.69
C MET A 99 3.00 14.55 3.04
N SER A 100 2.03 15.30 3.57
CA SER A 100 2.18 15.97 4.86
C SER A 100 2.33 14.97 6.02
N TYR A 101 1.59 13.87 5.96
CA TYR A 101 1.68 12.80 6.96
C TYR A 101 3.09 12.23 7.05
N PHE A 102 3.77 11.99 5.93
CA PHE A 102 5.09 11.38 5.90
C PHE A 102 6.23 12.37 6.03
N VAL A 103 6.13 13.55 5.42
CA VAL A 103 7.24 14.51 5.34
C VAL A 103 7.30 15.44 6.55
N ASN A 104 6.13 15.86 7.08
CA ASN A 104 6.07 16.87 8.16
C ASN A 104 6.10 16.24 9.58
N ARG A 105 7.02 15.31 9.81
CA ARG A 105 7.19 14.66 11.13
C ARG A 105 8.63 14.80 11.62
N LYS A 106 8.85 14.49 12.90
CA LYS A 106 10.19 14.59 13.54
C LYS A 106 11.25 13.79 12.78
N HIS A 107 10.87 12.64 12.26
CA HIS A 107 11.69 11.79 11.39
C HIS A 107 10.97 11.67 10.06
N PRO A 108 11.26 12.56 9.09
CA PRO A 108 10.61 12.54 7.80
C PRO A 108 10.83 11.20 7.08
N VAL A 109 9.75 10.70 6.46
CA VAL A 109 9.80 9.54 5.58
C VAL A 109 10.05 10.04 4.17
N GLU A 110 10.97 9.41 3.46
CA GLU A 110 11.18 9.67 2.05
C GLU A 110 9.93 9.25 1.28
N TYR A 111 9.35 10.19 0.52
CA TYR A 111 8.15 9.90 -0.26
C TYR A 111 8.43 10.05 -1.74
N THR A 112 8.34 8.94 -2.46
CA THR A 112 8.63 8.86 -3.89
C THR A 112 7.43 8.29 -4.66
N ARG A 113 7.54 8.31 -5.97
CA ARG A 113 6.58 7.71 -6.88
C ARG A 113 7.29 6.98 -8.01
N SER A 114 6.70 5.91 -8.49
CA SER A 114 7.19 5.16 -9.63
C SER A 114 7.12 5.99 -10.93
N ARG A 115 7.94 5.61 -11.89
CA ARG A 115 7.92 6.20 -13.24
C ARG A 115 6.60 5.86 -13.94
N PRO A 116 5.97 6.80 -14.64
CA PRO A 116 4.80 6.51 -15.44
C PRO A 116 5.10 5.41 -16.48
N TYR A 117 4.22 4.43 -16.58
CA TYR A 117 4.28 3.34 -17.57
C TYR A 117 5.49 2.38 -17.46
N GLN A 118 6.20 2.40 -16.33
CA GLN A 118 7.30 1.44 -16.05
C GLN A 118 6.82 0.39 -15.03
N LYS A 119 6.28 -0.73 -15.52
CA LYS A 119 5.75 -1.81 -14.69
C LYS A 119 6.80 -2.42 -13.74
N ASN A 120 8.06 -2.41 -14.11
CA ASN A 120 9.13 -2.99 -13.31
C ASN A 120 9.45 -2.17 -12.04
N ASP A 121 9.02 -0.92 -11.95
CA ASP A 121 9.31 -0.07 -10.78
C ASP A 121 8.53 -0.50 -9.53
N ASN A 122 7.43 -1.25 -9.68
CA ASN A 122 6.58 -1.76 -8.59
C ASN A 122 6.46 -3.29 -8.61
N ALA A 123 7.49 -3.98 -9.08
CA ALA A 123 7.44 -5.42 -9.31
C ALA A 123 7.20 -6.23 -8.02
N HIS A 124 7.72 -5.77 -6.88
CA HIS A 124 7.54 -6.43 -5.58
C HIS A 124 6.07 -6.43 -5.18
N ILE A 125 5.41 -5.27 -5.20
CA ILE A 125 4.03 -5.16 -4.76
C ILE A 125 3.03 -5.77 -5.75
N GLU A 126 3.29 -5.73 -7.06
CA GLU A 126 2.43 -6.37 -8.05
C GLU A 126 2.36 -7.88 -7.83
N GLY A 127 3.50 -8.53 -7.56
CA GLY A 127 3.56 -9.94 -7.21
C GLY A 127 2.79 -10.26 -5.93
N LYS A 128 2.93 -9.42 -4.90
CA LYS A 128 2.23 -9.59 -3.61
C LYS A 128 0.72 -9.34 -3.72
N ASN A 129 0.28 -8.40 -4.53
CA ASN A 129 -1.14 -8.20 -4.82
C ASN A 129 -1.80 -9.44 -5.43
N TRP A 130 -1.06 -10.16 -6.28
CA TRP A 130 -1.54 -11.44 -6.81
C TRP A 130 -1.54 -12.52 -5.73
N THR A 131 -0.41 -12.79 -5.10
CA THR A 131 -0.23 -13.92 -4.19
C THR A 131 -0.98 -13.76 -2.88
N HIS A 132 -1.11 -12.54 -2.35
CA HIS A 132 -1.77 -12.28 -1.07
C HIS A 132 -3.26 -11.98 -1.24
N ILE A 133 -3.67 -11.30 -2.31
CA ILE A 133 -5.04 -10.83 -2.45
C ILE A 133 -5.81 -11.62 -3.50
N ARG A 134 -5.41 -11.54 -4.76
CA ARG A 134 -6.21 -12.08 -5.87
C ARG A 134 -6.33 -13.60 -5.85
N GLN A 135 -5.28 -14.29 -5.46
CA GLN A 135 -5.26 -15.76 -5.41
C GLN A 135 -6.26 -16.33 -4.37
N TYR A 136 -6.50 -15.61 -3.28
CA TYR A 136 -7.35 -16.07 -2.18
C TYR A 136 -8.72 -15.41 -2.14
N LEU A 137 -8.79 -14.10 -2.36
CA LEU A 137 -10.04 -13.34 -2.34
C LEU A 137 -10.69 -13.23 -3.73
N GLY A 138 -9.97 -13.58 -4.78
CA GLY A 138 -10.49 -13.56 -6.15
C GLY A 138 -10.75 -12.14 -6.66
N TYR A 139 -11.73 -12.06 -7.55
CA TYR A 139 -12.19 -10.83 -8.21
C TYR A 139 -13.62 -10.47 -7.83
N GLU A 140 -14.10 -11.00 -6.71
CA GLU A 140 -15.45 -10.73 -6.22
C GLU A 140 -15.61 -9.27 -5.77
N ARG A 141 -16.88 -8.82 -5.72
CA ARG A 141 -17.22 -7.50 -5.22
C ARG A 141 -17.34 -7.51 -3.70
N PHE A 142 -16.66 -6.57 -3.06
CA PHE A 142 -16.77 -6.33 -1.62
C PHE A 142 -17.34 -4.93 -1.40
N ASP A 143 -18.54 -4.86 -0.84
CA ASP A 143 -19.25 -3.62 -0.53
C ASP A 143 -20.08 -3.70 0.78
N ASP A 144 -20.13 -4.86 1.44
CA ASP A 144 -20.78 -5.01 2.74
C ASP A 144 -19.88 -4.46 3.87
N PRO A 145 -20.31 -3.41 4.60
CA PRO A 145 -19.54 -2.82 5.70
C PRO A 145 -19.12 -3.81 6.81
N ALA A 146 -19.84 -4.90 7.01
CA ALA A 146 -19.47 -5.94 7.98
C ALA A 146 -18.15 -6.64 7.63
N MET A 147 -17.83 -6.76 6.34
CA MET A 147 -16.60 -7.37 5.85
C MET A 147 -15.35 -6.58 6.25
N VAL A 148 -15.44 -5.26 6.42
CA VAL A 148 -14.26 -4.42 6.73
C VAL A 148 -13.61 -4.87 8.03
N ARG A 149 -14.40 -5.08 9.09
CA ARG A 149 -13.87 -5.54 10.38
C ARG A 149 -13.29 -6.95 10.26
N ILE A 150 -14.03 -7.86 9.66
CA ILE A 150 -13.63 -9.28 9.51
C ILE A 150 -12.33 -9.40 8.71
N LEU A 151 -12.22 -8.69 7.59
CA LEU A 151 -11.04 -8.75 6.75
C LEU A 151 -9.83 -8.08 7.40
N ASN A 152 -10.01 -6.96 8.12
CA ASN A 152 -8.89 -6.34 8.83
C ASN A 152 -8.42 -7.20 10.02
N GLU A 153 -9.32 -7.86 10.74
CA GLU A 153 -8.95 -8.82 11.79
C GLU A 153 -8.15 -9.99 11.18
N MET A 154 -8.62 -10.54 10.07
CA MET A 154 -7.92 -11.61 9.34
C MET A 154 -6.56 -11.16 8.84
N TYR A 155 -6.46 -10.00 8.21
CA TYR A 155 -5.20 -9.48 7.68
C TYR A 155 -4.17 -9.25 8.78
N SER A 156 -4.57 -8.65 9.90
CA SER A 156 -3.65 -8.29 10.97
C SER A 156 -3.18 -9.48 11.82
N ASN A 157 -4.05 -10.47 12.04
CA ASN A 157 -3.76 -11.58 12.96
C ASN A 157 -3.25 -12.82 12.22
N ASP A 158 -3.99 -13.28 11.20
CA ASP A 158 -3.73 -14.57 10.57
C ASP A 158 -2.88 -14.41 9.31
N TRP A 159 -3.27 -13.47 8.45
CA TRP A 159 -2.71 -13.29 7.11
C TRP A 159 -1.27 -12.78 7.15
N SER A 160 -1.04 -11.73 7.94
CA SER A 160 0.31 -11.16 8.08
C SER A 160 1.30 -12.21 8.58
N LEU A 161 0.95 -12.98 9.63
CA LEU A 161 1.81 -14.03 10.15
C LEU A 161 2.00 -15.17 9.14
N PHE A 162 0.92 -15.62 8.51
CA PHE A 162 0.97 -16.74 7.57
C PHE A 162 1.85 -16.43 6.36
N PHE A 163 1.64 -15.29 5.72
CA PHE A 163 2.39 -14.93 4.52
C PHE A 163 3.83 -14.53 4.80
N ASN A 164 4.09 -13.81 5.88
CA ASN A 164 5.43 -13.31 6.17
C ASN A 164 6.37 -14.39 6.75
N PHE A 165 5.84 -15.46 7.36
CA PHE A 165 6.67 -16.50 7.97
C PHE A 165 6.62 -17.85 7.24
N PHE A 166 5.56 -18.15 6.48
CA PHE A 166 5.38 -19.47 5.89
C PHE A 166 5.30 -19.49 4.38
N ILE A 167 5.02 -18.34 3.74
CA ILE A 167 4.94 -18.21 2.28
C ILE A 167 5.78 -17.00 1.85
N PRO A 168 7.06 -17.20 1.56
CA PRO A 168 8.00 -16.14 1.17
C PRO A 168 7.66 -15.51 -0.21
#